data_c9d3c8422beb9e839901b383ffe4fce9
#
_entry.id   c9d3c8422beb9e839901b383ffe4fce9
#
_cell.length_a   1.000
_cell.length_b   1.000
_cell.length_c   1.000
_cell.angle_alpha   90.00
_cell.angle_beta   90.00
_cell.angle_gamma   90.00
#
_symmetry.space_group_name_H-M   'P 1'
#
loop_
_entity.id
_entity.type
_entity.pdbx_description
1 polymer ?
#
loop_
_entity_poly.entity_id
_entity_poly.type
_entity_poly.pdbx_seq_one_letter_code
_entity_poly.pdbx_strand_id
1 'polypeptide(L)' 'MLEGNEQEDMQYATLQQNVLTALRSHFIAKRDRAVANLNNYLNNPAGIGEHPDIVEECTKLLQDLSDADGVLATLEDLLQ' A
#
# COMPACT_ATOMS: atom_id res chain seq x y z
N MET A 1 7.12 7.20 39.71
CA MET A 1 8.15 7.90 38.98
C MET A 1 7.65 8.40 37.67
N LEU A 2 8.05 9.57 37.30
CA LEU A 2 7.62 10.20 36.06
C LEU A 2 8.03 9.41 34.82
N GLU A 3 9.17 8.75 34.89
CA GLU A 3 9.68 7.97 33.78
C GLU A 3 8.76 6.80 33.41
N GLY A 4 8.18 6.13 34.40
CA GLY A 4 7.26 5.04 34.17
C GLY A 4 6.00 5.50 33.44
N ASN A 5 5.46 6.65 33.87
CA ASN A 5 4.26 7.20 33.26
C ASN A 5 4.53 7.71 31.84
N GLU A 6 5.69 8.32 31.64
CA GLU A 6 6.09 8.78 30.33
C GLU A 6 6.25 7.60 29.36
N GLN A 7 6.80 6.50 29.83
CA GLN A 7 6.94 5.30 29.01
C GLN A 7 5.60 4.70 28.64
N GLU A 8 4.64 4.69 29.56
CA GLU A 8 3.30 4.19 29.28
C GLU A 8 2.62 5.05 28.22
N ASP A 9 2.70 6.38 28.35
CA ASP A 9 2.10 7.29 27.38
C ASP A 9 2.76 7.15 26.01
N MET A 10 4.09 7.02 25.99
CA MET A 10 4.83 6.80 24.76
C MET A 10 4.48 5.46 24.13
N GLN A 11 4.20 4.43 24.94
CA GLN A 11 3.83 3.12 24.46
C GLN A 11 2.50 3.16 23.73
N TYR A 12 1.51 3.85 24.26
CA TYR A 12 0.21 3.99 23.63
C TYR A 12 0.32 4.78 22.32
N ALA A 13 1.05 5.90 22.33
CA ALA A 13 1.30 6.67 21.12
C ALA A 13 2.04 5.84 20.09
N THR A 14 3.01 5.03 20.53
CA THR A 14 3.77 4.15 19.65
C THR A 14 2.89 3.09 19.02
N LEU A 15 1.94 2.51 19.78
CA LEU A 15 1.01 1.54 19.22
C LEU A 15 0.15 2.15 18.13
N GLN A 16 -0.39 3.35 18.36
CA GLN A 16 -1.17 4.02 17.33
C GLN A 16 -0.32 4.31 16.09
N GLN A 17 0.89 4.79 16.28
CA GLN A 17 1.80 5.05 15.18
C GLN A 17 2.19 3.77 14.46
N ASN A 18 2.38 2.68 15.21
CA ASN A 18 2.72 1.40 14.60
C ASN A 18 1.58 0.87 13.75
N VAL A 19 0.34 1.02 14.20
CA VAL A 19 -0.82 0.62 13.42
C VAL A 19 -0.90 1.45 12.14
N LEU A 20 -0.74 2.75 12.24
CA LEU A 20 -0.79 3.63 11.07
C LEU A 20 0.36 3.35 10.12
N THR A 21 1.55 3.10 10.64
CA THR A 21 2.73 2.74 9.84
C THR A 21 2.50 1.41 9.11
N ALA A 22 1.92 0.43 9.81
CA ALA A 22 1.62 -0.87 9.20
C ALA A 22 0.59 -0.74 8.08
N LEU A 23 -0.45 0.05 8.29
CA LEU A 23 -1.44 0.32 7.26
C LEU A 23 -0.81 0.99 6.04
N ARG A 24 0.02 1.99 6.28
CA ARG A 24 0.71 2.68 5.21
C ARG A 24 1.61 1.73 4.43
N SER A 25 2.40 0.94 5.14
CA SER A 25 3.31 -0.04 4.52
C SER A 25 2.53 -1.06 3.68
N HIS A 26 1.39 -1.51 4.19
CA HIS A 26 0.53 -2.45 3.47
C HIS A 26 0.07 -1.85 2.13
N PHE A 27 -0.40 -0.61 2.14
CA PHE A 27 -0.91 0.00 0.91
C PHE A 27 0.19 0.47 -0.02
N ILE A 28 1.37 0.84 0.51
CA ILE A 28 2.56 1.08 -0.33
C ILE A 28 2.95 -0.21 -1.05
N ALA A 29 2.98 -1.33 -0.34
CA ALA A 29 3.31 -2.62 -0.94
C ALA A 29 2.28 -3.02 -2.00
N LYS A 30 1.00 -2.80 -1.74
CA LYS A 30 -0.07 -3.07 -2.70
C LYS A 30 0.10 -2.22 -3.96
N ARG A 31 0.40 -0.93 -3.79
CA ARG A 31 0.66 -0.02 -4.89
C ARG A 31 1.87 -0.47 -5.71
N ASP A 32 2.98 -0.72 -5.03
CA ASP A 32 4.23 -1.08 -5.70
C ASP A 32 4.09 -2.40 -6.45
N ARG A 33 3.38 -3.36 -5.87
CA ARG A 33 3.10 -4.62 -6.53
C ARG A 33 2.26 -4.43 -7.80
N ALA A 34 1.24 -3.59 -7.71
CA ALA A 34 0.40 -3.30 -8.88
C ALA A 34 1.20 -2.63 -9.99
N VAL A 35 2.05 -1.65 -9.63
CA VAL A 35 2.92 -0.98 -10.60
C VAL A 35 3.89 -1.95 -11.25
N ALA A 36 4.54 -2.80 -10.46
CA ALA A 36 5.50 -3.77 -10.98
C ALA A 36 4.84 -4.75 -11.95
N ASN A 37 3.69 -5.27 -11.58
CA ASN A 37 2.95 -6.22 -12.42
C ASN A 37 2.41 -5.53 -13.67
N LEU A 38 1.90 -4.32 -13.54
CA LEU A 38 1.39 -3.56 -14.68
C LEU A 38 2.52 -3.26 -15.67
N ASN A 39 3.69 -2.84 -15.19
CA ASN A 39 4.85 -2.60 -16.04
C ASN A 39 5.30 -3.86 -16.76
N ASN A 40 5.24 -5.01 -16.09
CA ASN A 40 5.61 -6.28 -16.68
C ASN A 40 4.66 -6.63 -17.84
N TYR A 41 3.36 -6.46 -17.65
CA TYR A 41 2.38 -6.68 -18.71
C TYR A 41 2.56 -5.72 -19.88
N LEU A 42 2.82 -4.45 -19.60
CA LEU A 42 2.93 -3.43 -20.65
C LEU A 42 4.22 -3.54 -21.43
N ASN A 43 5.31 -3.93 -20.78
CA ASN A 43 6.64 -3.97 -21.42
C ASN A 43 7.01 -5.34 -21.97
N ASN A 44 6.30 -6.40 -21.58
CA ASN A 44 6.64 -7.74 -21.99
C ASN A 44 5.39 -8.60 -22.18
N PRO A 45 4.45 -8.17 -23.02
CA PRO A 45 3.20 -8.92 -23.19
C PRO A 45 3.43 -10.30 -23.79
N ALA A 46 4.46 -10.47 -24.62
CA ALA A 46 4.76 -11.76 -25.24
C ALA A 46 5.24 -12.80 -24.22
N GLY A 47 5.86 -12.36 -23.10
CA GLY A 47 6.30 -13.25 -22.05
C GLY A 47 5.18 -13.76 -21.17
N ILE A 48 3.97 -13.24 -21.35
CA ILE A 48 2.80 -13.57 -20.53
C ILE A 48 1.75 -14.29 -21.40
N GLY A 49 2.19 -14.84 -22.51
CA GLY A 49 1.37 -15.27 -23.63
C GLY A 49 0.29 -16.30 -23.34
N GLU A 50 0.17 -16.81 -22.13
CA GLU A 50 -0.90 -17.74 -21.77
C GLU A 50 -2.11 -17.04 -21.16
N HIS A 51 -2.03 -15.74 -20.90
CA HIS A 51 -3.17 -14.99 -20.40
C HIS A 51 -4.05 -14.56 -21.57
N PRO A 52 -5.29 -15.03 -21.60
CA PRO A 52 -6.17 -14.75 -22.74
C PRO A 52 -6.62 -13.30 -22.82
N ASP A 53 -6.51 -12.54 -21.72
CA ASP A 53 -7.02 -11.18 -21.68
C ASP A 53 -6.11 -10.27 -20.85
N ILE A 54 -5.14 -9.68 -21.53
CA ILE A 54 -4.18 -8.74 -20.92
C ILE A 54 -4.91 -7.48 -20.45
N VAL A 55 -5.91 -7.03 -21.18
CA VAL A 55 -6.67 -5.83 -20.82
C VAL A 55 -7.41 -6.05 -19.52
N GLU A 56 -8.02 -7.21 -19.33
CA GLU A 56 -8.71 -7.53 -18.08
C GLU A 56 -7.73 -7.56 -16.90
N GLU A 57 -6.58 -8.19 -17.07
CA GLU A 57 -5.56 -8.25 -16.01
C GLU A 57 -5.03 -6.85 -15.69
N CYS A 58 -4.74 -6.04 -16.69
CA CYS A 58 -4.28 -4.68 -16.49
C CYS A 58 -5.37 -3.81 -15.83
N THR A 59 -6.63 -4.05 -16.14
CA THR A 59 -7.74 -3.36 -15.51
C THR A 59 -7.75 -3.62 -14.00
N LYS A 60 -7.59 -4.86 -13.59
CA LYS A 60 -7.52 -5.22 -12.17
C LYS A 60 -6.34 -4.55 -11.47
N LEU A 61 -5.19 -4.58 -12.12
CA LEU A 61 -3.99 -3.96 -11.55
C LEU A 61 -4.13 -2.45 -11.42
N LEU A 62 -4.74 -1.81 -12.42
CA LEU A 62 -4.97 -0.37 -12.38
C LEU A 62 -5.96 0.00 -11.28
N GLN A 63 -6.98 -0.82 -11.07
CA GLN A 63 -7.93 -0.62 -9.98
C GLN A 63 -7.25 -0.79 -8.62
N ASP A 64 -6.38 -1.80 -8.47
CA ASP A 64 -5.60 -1.99 -7.24
C ASP A 64 -4.69 -0.79 -6.98
N LEU A 65 -4.05 -0.28 -8.02
CA LEU A 65 -3.19 0.90 -7.91
C LEU A 65 -4.00 2.13 -7.47
N SER A 66 -5.11 2.39 -8.13
CA SER A 66 -5.98 3.52 -7.81
C SER A 66 -6.52 3.42 -6.39
N ASP A 67 -6.94 2.23 -5.97
CA ASP A 67 -7.41 1.98 -4.61
C ASP A 67 -6.31 2.28 -3.59
N ALA A 68 -5.12 1.77 -3.81
CA ALA A 68 -4.00 1.99 -2.91
C ALA A 68 -3.63 3.47 -2.82
N ASP A 69 -3.58 4.17 -3.96
CA ASP A 69 -3.28 5.60 -3.98
C ASP A 69 -4.33 6.41 -3.21
N GLY A 70 -5.60 6.06 -3.37
CA GLY A 70 -6.69 6.71 -2.64
C GLY A 70 -6.58 6.50 -1.13
N VAL A 71 -6.29 5.27 -0.70
CA VAL A 71 -6.11 4.97 0.73
C VAL A 71 -4.90 5.70 1.28
N LEU A 72 -3.79 5.72 0.54
CA LEU A 72 -2.58 6.42 0.98
C LEU A 72 -2.83 7.92 1.13
N ALA A 73 -3.58 8.53 0.22
CA ALA A 73 -3.94 9.94 0.33
C ALA A 73 -4.78 10.19 1.58
N THR A 74 -5.74 9.30 1.87
CA THR A 74 -6.56 9.40 3.08
C THR A 74 -5.71 9.27 4.34
N LEU A 75 -4.77 8.33 4.36
CA LEU A 75 -3.86 8.16 5.50
C LEU A 75 -3.01 9.41 5.72
N GLU A 76 -2.52 10.02 4.64
CA GLU A 76 -1.75 11.27 4.74
C GLU A 76 -2.58 12.38 5.41
N ASP A 77 -3.86 12.48 5.03
CA ASP A 77 -4.75 13.46 5.64
C ASP A 77 -4.97 13.18 7.13
N LEU A 78 -5.10 11.92 7.50
CA LEU A 78 -5.29 11.53 8.89
C LEU A 78 -4.05 11.77 9.75
N LEU A 79 -2.87 11.76 9.13
CA LEU A 79 -1.60 11.94 9.83
C LEU A 79 -1.22 13.40 10.02
N GLN A 80 -1.94 14.33 9.42
CA GLN A 80 -1.66 15.76 9.56
C GLN A 80 -2.34 16.40 10.75
#